data_97ce9bfaed639cf1387d2fa325355fae
#
_entry.id   97ce9bfaed639cf1387d2fa325355fae
#
_cell.length_a   1.000
_cell.length_b   1.000
_cell.length_c   1.000
_cell.angle_alpha   90.00
_cell.angle_beta   90.00
_cell.angle_gamma   90.00
#
_symmetry.space_group_name_H-M   'P 1'
#
loop_
_entity.id
_entity.type
_entity.pdbx_description
1 polymer ?
#
loop_
_entity_poly.entity_id
_entity_poly.type
_entity_poly.pdbx_seq_one_letter_code
_entity_poly.pdbx_strand_id
1 'polypeptide(L)'
;VLLRPGRKLSLEIALRKQHYIQACAQGTVLLYWGWYWSPVYASLHLILAQLLFAYALDMLLCWSRRDTYVLGFGPFPIIFSINLFLWFKPDWFYLQFAIVALGLVAREFIRWNKDGRSTHIFNPSSFPLAVAAAVLLATGKTGLTWGPEIATTQFYPPHIYLVLFLIGLPGQFFFGVTLMTMSAVLTTYAFGLIYYATSGIYFFYDSYIPIAVFLG
;
A
#
# COMPACT_ATOMS: atom_id res chain seq x y z
N VAL A 1 17.99 5.66 -24.04
CA VAL A 1 16.67 6.33 -24.00
C VAL A 1 16.51 7.25 -22.78
N LEU A 2 17.34 7.12 -21.74
CA LEU A 2 17.25 7.90 -20.49
C LEU A 2 17.73 9.35 -20.62
N LEU A 3 18.48 9.68 -21.66
CA LEU A 3 19.03 11.03 -21.85
C LEU A 3 18.61 11.56 -23.25
N ARG A 4 17.52 12.27 -23.30
CA ARG A 4 17.22 13.13 -24.46
C ARG A 4 17.92 14.47 -24.26
N PRO A 5 18.99 14.78 -25.02
CA PRO A 5 19.66 16.07 -24.91
C PRO A 5 18.68 17.21 -25.16
N GLY A 6 18.70 18.23 -24.30
CA GLY A 6 17.85 19.42 -24.43
C GLY A 6 16.47 19.35 -23.75
N ARG A 7 16.10 18.23 -23.10
CA ARG A 7 14.84 18.13 -22.35
C ARG A 7 14.96 18.86 -21.02
N LYS A 8 14.07 19.81 -20.78
CA LYS A 8 13.96 20.51 -19.49
C LYS A 8 12.86 19.83 -18.67
N LEU A 9 13.24 19.27 -17.51
CA LEU A 9 12.27 18.81 -16.52
C LEU A 9 11.75 20.01 -15.74
N SER A 10 10.44 20.24 -15.77
CA SER A 10 9.78 21.22 -14.90
C SER A 10 9.37 20.56 -13.59
N LEU A 11 9.53 21.28 -12.48
CA LEU A 11 9.08 20.89 -11.16
C LEU A 11 7.79 21.64 -10.83
N GLU A 12 6.73 20.90 -10.54
CA GLU A 12 5.46 21.44 -10.05
C GLU A 12 5.22 20.94 -8.62
N ILE A 13 4.88 21.84 -7.70
CA ILE A 13 4.51 21.47 -6.33
C ILE A 13 2.99 21.42 -6.26
N ALA A 14 2.42 20.24 -6.07
CA ALA A 14 0.98 20.04 -5.97
C ALA A 14 0.60 19.22 -4.73
N LEU A 15 0.09 19.91 -3.72
CA LEU A 15 -0.40 19.29 -2.49
C LEU A 15 -1.87 18.87 -2.68
N ARG A 16 -2.09 17.67 -3.21
CA ARG A 16 -3.43 17.12 -3.37
C ARG A 16 -4.00 16.75 -2.02
N LYS A 17 -5.15 17.32 -1.66
CA LYS A 17 -5.81 17.10 -0.35
C LYS A 17 -6.01 15.63 -0.02
N GLN A 18 -6.41 14.81 -1.01
CA GLN A 18 -6.62 13.37 -0.82
C GLN A 18 -5.36 12.66 -0.33
N HIS A 19 -4.21 12.89 -0.98
CA HIS A 19 -2.95 12.26 -0.58
C HIS A 19 -2.48 12.72 0.79
N TYR A 20 -2.66 14.00 1.11
CA TYR A 20 -2.30 14.56 2.42
C TYR A 20 -3.17 13.93 3.53
N ILE A 21 -4.49 13.90 3.36
CA ILE A 21 -5.41 13.33 4.35
C ILE A 21 -5.11 11.84 4.56
N GLN A 22 -4.89 11.09 3.48
CA GLN A 22 -4.55 9.67 3.58
C GLN A 22 -3.19 9.45 4.25
N ALA A 23 -2.18 10.27 3.92
CA ALA A 23 -0.87 10.19 4.56
C ALA A 23 -0.96 10.45 6.07
N CYS A 24 -1.72 11.48 6.48
CA CYS A 24 -1.96 11.77 7.89
C CYS A 24 -2.73 10.63 8.58
N ALA A 25 -3.78 10.12 7.97
CA ALA A 25 -4.58 9.02 8.51
C ALA A 25 -3.73 7.76 8.72
N GLN A 26 -3.01 7.31 7.70
CA GLN A 26 -2.15 6.13 7.77
C GLN A 26 -0.95 6.33 8.71
N GLY A 27 -0.37 7.52 8.73
CA GLY A 27 0.70 7.87 9.67
C GLY A 27 0.22 7.81 11.12
N THR A 28 -0.98 8.32 11.40
CA THR A 28 -1.61 8.21 12.74
C THR A 28 -1.82 6.76 13.14
N VAL A 29 -2.29 5.92 12.22
CA VAL A 29 -2.45 4.48 12.46
C VAL A 29 -1.10 3.84 12.79
N LEU A 30 -0.05 4.10 12.01
CA LEU A 30 1.28 3.56 12.26
C LEU A 30 1.81 3.98 13.64
N LEU A 31 1.64 5.25 14.02
CA LEU A 31 2.06 5.75 15.33
C LEU A 31 1.25 5.10 16.46
N TYR A 32 -0.06 4.98 16.31
CA TYR A 32 -0.92 4.35 17.32
C TYR A 32 -0.64 2.85 17.46
N TRP A 33 -0.48 2.13 16.35
CA TRP A 33 -0.11 0.73 16.36
C TRP A 33 1.29 0.49 16.94
N GLY A 34 2.25 1.37 16.63
CA GLY A 34 3.60 1.33 17.18
C GLY A 34 3.66 1.46 18.70
N TRP A 35 2.68 2.11 19.31
CA TRP A 35 2.57 2.15 20.77
C TRP A 35 2.35 0.75 21.39
N TYR A 36 1.63 -0.11 20.70
CA TYR A 36 1.34 -1.47 21.15
C TYR A 36 2.33 -2.51 20.60
N TRP A 37 2.94 -2.20 19.46
CA TRP A 37 3.89 -3.10 18.82
C TRP A 37 5.18 -2.37 18.44
N SER A 38 6.17 -2.45 19.32
CA SER A 38 7.43 -1.70 19.21
C SER A 38 8.22 -1.89 17.90
N PRO A 39 8.14 -3.04 17.16
CA PRO A 39 8.81 -3.16 15.87
C PRO A 39 8.41 -2.09 14.84
N VAL A 40 7.20 -1.50 14.96
CA VAL A 40 6.79 -0.36 14.12
C VAL A 40 7.76 0.82 14.32
N TYR A 41 8.02 1.20 15.58
CA TYR A 41 8.94 2.30 15.89
C TYR A 41 10.39 1.97 15.53
N ALA A 42 10.81 0.73 15.77
CA ALA A 42 12.13 0.27 15.35
C ALA A 42 12.34 0.37 13.83
N SER A 43 11.27 0.26 13.04
CA SER A 43 11.31 0.31 11.58
C SER A 43 11.06 1.70 10.98
N LEU A 44 10.84 2.75 11.78
CA LEU A 44 10.55 4.10 11.25
C LEU A 44 11.67 4.63 10.34
N HIS A 45 12.93 4.32 10.64
CA HIS A 45 14.06 4.70 9.80
C HIS A 45 14.02 4.01 8.42
N LEU A 46 13.54 2.77 8.33
CA LEU A 46 13.34 2.05 7.07
C LEU A 46 12.16 2.63 6.29
N ILE A 47 11.08 3.01 6.97
CA ILE A 47 9.92 3.66 6.33
C ILE A 47 10.36 5.01 5.73
N LEU A 48 11.17 5.79 6.46
CA LEU A 48 11.73 7.04 5.96
C LEU A 48 12.64 6.80 4.74
N ALA A 49 13.52 5.80 4.82
CA ALA A 49 14.38 5.42 3.69
C ALA A 49 13.56 4.99 2.46
N GLN A 50 12.45 4.25 2.65
CA GLN A 50 11.54 3.88 1.57
C GLN A 50 10.86 5.11 0.95
N LEU A 51 10.48 6.11 1.76
CA LEU A 51 9.93 7.37 1.25
C LEU A 51 10.94 8.11 0.38
N LEU A 52 12.18 8.27 0.85
CA LEU A 52 13.26 8.89 0.07
C LEU A 52 13.51 8.13 -1.23
N PHE A 53 13.60 6.81 -1.15
CA PHE A 53 13.74 5.93 -2.31
C PHE A 53 12.58 6.08 -3.30
N ALA A 54 11.34 6.14 -2.81
CA ALA A 54 10.15 6.30 -3.64
C ALA A 54 10.15 7.64 -4.37
N TYR A 55 10.54 8.73 -3.71
CA TYR A 55 10.69 10.05 -4.36
C TYR A 55 11.79 10.03 -5.42
N ALA A 56 12.96 9.44 -5.11
CA ALA A 56 14.06 9.33 -6.07
C ALA A 56 13.67 8.51 -7.30
N LEU A 57 13.05 7.35 -7.08
CA LEU A 57 12.61 6.46 -8.16
C LEU A 57 11.49 7.09 -9.00
N ASP A 58 10.49 7.73 -8.37
CA ASP A 58 9.40 8.41 -9.08
C ASP A 58 9.93 9.58 -9.93
N MET A 59 10.91 10.31 -9.41
CA MET A 59 11.60 11.38 -10.16
C MET A 59 12.37 10.80 -11.37
N LEU A 60 13.08 9.70 -11.22
CA LEU A 60 13.80 9.03 -12.31
C LEU A 60 12.84 8.50 -13.38
N LEU A 61 11.73 7.87 -12.97
CA LEU A 61 10.70 7.40 -13.88
C LEU A 61 10.04 8.56 -14.63
N CYS A 62 9.75 9.65 -13.92
CA CYS A 62 9.24 10.86 -14.52
C CYS A 62 10.24 11.45 -15.53
N TRP A 63 11.49 11.58 -15.15
CA TRP A 63 12.54 12.10 -16.04
C TRP A 63 12.67 11.28 -17.32
N SER A 64 12.48 9.97 -17.24
CA SER A 64 12.55 9.10 -18.42
C SER A 64 11.36 9.27 -19.38
N ARG A 65 10.19 9.70 -18.93
CA ARG A 65 8.93 9.62 -19.68
C ARG A 65 8.10 10.90 -19.74
N ARG A 66 8.22 11.78 -18.77
CA ARG A 66 7.40 12.99 -18.63
C ARG A 66 8.29 14.24 -18.60
N ASP A 67 7.72 15.38 -18.93
CA ASP A 67 8.42 16.66 -18.90
C ASP A 67 8.24 17.40 -17.56
N THR A 68 7.21 17.03 -16.80
CA THR A 68 6.88 17.66 -15.51
C THR A 68 6.88 16.64 -14.40
N TYR A 69 7.67 16.88 -13.36
CA TYR A 69 7.62 16.14 -12.10
C TYR A 69 6.72 16.88 -11.10
N VAL A 70 5.72 16.16 -10.58
CA VAL A 70 4.80 16.70 -9.59
C VAL A 70 5.26 16.26 -8.20
N LEU A 71 5.86 17.18 -7.46
CA LEU A 71 6.26 16.94 -6.06
C LEU A 71 5.04 17.14 -5.15
N GLY A 72 4.72 16.12 -4.36
CA GLY A 72 3.61 16.15 -3.41
C GLY A 72 3.57 14.89 -2.53
N PHE A 73 2.48 14.66 -1.81
CA PHE A 73 2.33 13.53 -0.89
C PHE A 73 1.98 12.20 -1.58
N GLY A 74 2.12 12.07 -2.89
CA GLY A 74 1.77 10.85 -3.63
C GLY A 74 2.47 9.56 -3.17
N PRO A 75 3.76 9.58 -2.84
CA PRO A 75 4.46 8.40 -2.33
C PRO A 75 4.02 7.94 -0.94
N PHE A 76 3.59 8.84 -0.05
CA PHE A 76 3.23 8.51 1.33
C PHE A 76 2.16 7.42 1.44
N PRO A 77 0.97 7.56 0.80
CA PRO A 77 -0.05 6.53 0.86
C PRO A 77 0.43 5.17 0.37
N ILE A 78 1.30 5.14 -0.63
CA ILE A 78 1.84 3.89 -1.18
C ILE A 78 2.71 3.21 -0.14
N ILE A 79 3.69 3.95 0.41
CA ILE A 79 4.65 3.41 1.38
C ILE A 79 3.93 3.00 2.68
N PHE A 80 3.04 3.84 3.20
CA PHE A 80 2.33 3.54 4.43
C PHE A 80 1.38 2.35 4.26
N SER A 81 0.65 2.26 3.13
CA SER A 81 -0.17 1.09 2.84
C SER A 81 0.66 -0.19 2.78
N ILE A 82 1.80 -0.18 2.08
CA ILE A 82 2.66 -1.37 2.02
C ILE A 82 3.12 -1.78 3.43
N ASN A 83 3.55 -0.81 4.25
CA ASN A 83 4.06 -1.09 5.59
C ASN A 83 2.96 -1.40 6.62
N LEU A 84 1.68 -1.15 6.32
CA LEU A 84 0.58 -1.63 7.15
C LEU A 84 0.30 -3.12 6.98
N PHE A 85 0.77 -3.75 5.88
CA PHE A 85 0.34 -5.12 5.54
C PHE A 85 1.48 -6.10 5.37
N LEU A 86 2.68 -5.64 5.02
CA LEU A 86 3.80 -6.54 4.78
C LEU A 86 5.13 -5.90 5.16
N TRP A 87 5.86 -6.57 6.04
CA TRP A 87 7.26 -6.27 6.34
C TRP A 87 8.11 -7.51 6.20
N PHE A 88 9.25 -7.35 5.56
CA PHE A 88 10.30 -8.35 5.60
C PHE A 88 11.10 -8.24 6.89
N LYS A 89 11.60 -9.38 7.37
CA LYS A 89 12.51 -9.42 8.52
C LYS A 89 13.83 -8.68 8.22
N PRO A 90 14.57 -8.23 9.23
CA PRO A 90 15.75 -7.37 9.05
C PRO A 90 16.78 -7.90 8.03
N ASP A 91 17.01 -9.21 7.97
CA ASP A 91 17.94 -9.82 7.01
C ASP A 91 17.50 -9.70 5.55
N TRP A 92 16.22 -9.41 5.33
CA TRP A 92 15.57 -9.33 4.02
C TRP A 92 14.98 -7.95 3.72
N PHE A 93 15.37 -6.92 4.46
CA PHE A 93 14.82 -5.57 4.39
C PHE A 93 14.84 -4.98 2.97
N TYR A 94 15.83 -5.34 2.14
CA TYR A 94 15.96 -4.85 0.77
C TYR A 94 14.79 -5.28 -0.14
N LEU A 95 14.11 -6.38 0.18
CA LEU A 95 12.92 -6.82 -0.54
C LEU A 95 11.76 -5.83 -0.37
N GLN A 96 11.72 -5.09 0.74
CA GLN A 96 10.74 -4.03 0.95
C GLN A 96 10.87 -2.93 -0.12
N PHE A 97 12.11 -2.55 -0.44
CA PHE A 97 12.39 -1.59 -1.53
C PHE A 97 12.02 -2.15 -2.91
N ALA A 98 12.20 -3.46 -3.12
CA ALA A 98 11.81 -4.11 -4.36
C ALA A 98 10.28 -4.08 -4.57
N ILE A 99 9.47 -4.29 -3.50
CA ILE A 99 8.01 -4.18 -3.59
C ILE A 99 7.60 -2.74 -3.88
N VAL A 100 8.22 -1.77 -3.22
CA VAL A 100 7.96 -0.34 -3.48
C VAL A 100 8.30 0.01 -4.94
N ALA A 101 9.45 -0.45 -5.44
CA ALA A 101 9.85 -0.24 -6.83
C ALA A 101 8.84 -0.87 -7.80
N LEU A 102 8.39 -2.09 -7.54
CA LEU A 102 7.39 -2.78 -8.35
C LEU A 102 6.08 -1.97 -8.43
N GLY A 103 5.61 -1.42 -7.30
CA GLY A 103 4.41 -0.59 -7.26
C GLY A 103 4.53 0.69 -8.08
N LEU A 104 5.66 1.40 -7.96
CA LEU A 104 5.90 2.64 -8.70
C LEU A 104 6.08 2.38 -10.20
N VAL A 105 6.81 1.32 -10.57
CA VAL A 105 7.00 0.91 -11.96
C VAL A 105 5.66 0.48 -12.56
N ALA A 106 4.87 -0.33 -11.87
CA ALA A 106 3.55 -0.74 -12.35
C ALA A 106 2.61 0.46 -12.55
N ARG A 107 2.61 1.42 -11.61
CA ARG A 107 1.84 2.67 -11.75
C ARG A 107 2.22 3.47 -13.00
N GLU A 108 3.50 3.47 -13.37
CA GLU A 108 3.99 4.24 -14.52
C GLU A 108 3.77 3.51 -15.85
N PHE A 109 3.94 2.18 -15.89
CA PHE A 109 3.95 1.41 -17.12
C PHE A 109 2.65 0.67 -17.42
N ILE A 110 1.88 0.27 -16.38
CA ILE A 110 0.61 -0.44 -16.56
C ILE A 110 -0.52 0.56 -16.49
N ARG A 111 -0.81 1.18 -17.61
CA ARG A 111 -1.81 2.23 -17.74
C ARG A 111 -2.82 1.88 -18.84
N TRP A 112 -4.00 2.41 -18.65
CA TRP A 112 -5.05 2.29 -19.64
C TRP A 112 -5.58 3.70 -19.99
N ASN A 113 -6.03 3.87 -21.21
CA ASN A 113 -6.62 5.13 -21.66
C ASN A 113 -8.15 5.00 -21.64
N LYS A 114 -8.80 5.73 -20.74
CA LYS A 114 -10.24 5.77 -20.60
C LYS A 114 -10.72 7.22 -20.76
N ASP A 115 -11.62 7.45 -21.71
CA ASP A 115 -12.22 8.77 -21.96
C ASP A 115 -11.17 9.88 -22.17
N GLY A 116 -10.08 9.56 -22.89
CA GLY A 116 -8.98 10.50 -23.14
C GLY A 116 -8.05 10.76 -21.96
N ARG A 117 -8.26 10.07 -20.81
CA ARG A 117 -7.39 10.17 -19.63
C ARG A 117 -6.62 8.88 -19.43
N SER A 118 -5.29 9.01 -19.35
CA SER A 118 -4.42 7.88 -19.02
C SER A 118 -4.38 7.69 -17.50
N THR A 119 -4.90 6.56 -17.02
CA THR A 119 -4.92 6.17 -15.60
C THR A 119 -4.17 4.85 -15.39
N HIS A 120 -3.60 4.65 -14.20
CA HIS A 120 -3.07 3.35 -13.84
C HIS A 120 -4.22 2.35 -13.60
N ILE A 121 -4.01 1.08 -13.96
CA ILE A 121 -5.02 0.04 -13.83
C ILE A 121 -5.05 -0.49 -12.38
N PHE A 122 -3.88 -0.72 -11.82
CA PHE A 122 -3.74 -1.31 -10.49
C PHE A 122 -3.43 -0.26 -9.44
N ASN A 123 -3.97 -0.46 -8.24
CA ASN A 123 -3.55 0.31 -7.08
C ASN A 123 -2.06 0.06 -6.82
N PRO A 124 -1.22 1.12 -6.71
CA PRO A 124 0.23 0.99 -6.64
C PRO A 124 0.75 0.38 -5.32
N SER A 125 -0.08 0.24 -4.30
CA SER A 125 0.25 -0.51 -3.08
C SER A 125 -0.30 -1.93 -3.08
N SER A 126 -1.52 -2.14 -3.56
CA SER A 126 -2.17 -3.46 -3.56
C SER A 126 -1.54 -4.44 -4.54
N PHE A 127 -1.18 -3.96 -5.74
CA PHE A 127 -0.60 -4.81 -6.77
C PHE A 127 0.73 -5.45 -6.33
N PRO A 128 1.74 -4.70 -5.85
CA PRO A 128 2.99 -5.30 -5.41
C PRO A 128 2.82 -6.19 -4.17
N LEU A 129 1.88 -5.88 -3.27
CA LEU A 129 1.54 -6.74 -2.14
C LEU A 129 0.96 -8.09 -2.60
N ALA A 130 0.07 -8.08 -3.58
CA ALA A 130 -0.51 -9.30 -4.16
C ALA A 130 0.57 -10.15 -4.84
N VAL A 131 1.47 -9.54 -5.61
CA VAL A 131 2.60 -10.24 -6.26
C VAL A 131 3.53 -10.83 -5.19
N ALA A 132 3.92 -10.06 -4.17
CA ALA A 132 4.78 -10.53 -3.10
C ALA A 132 4.13 -11.69 -2.33
N ALA A 133 2.84 -11.57 -1.98
CA ALA A 133 2.09 -12.63 -1.31
C ALA A 133 2.06 -13.92 -2.16
N ALA A 134 1.75 -13.80 -3.45
CA ALA A 134 1.73 -14.95 -4.36
C ALA A 134 3.09 -15.64 -4.45
N VAL A 135 4.19 -14.88 -4.57
CA VAL A 135 5.54 -15.42 -4.60
C VAL A 135 5.91 -16.10 -3.28
N LEU A 136 5.64 -15.45 -2.14
CA LEU A 136 5.94 -16.00 -0.82
C LEU A 136 5.19 -17.30 -0.54
N LEU A 137 3.91 -17.36 -0.93
CA LEU A 137 3.08 -18.56 -0.79
C LEU A 137 3.56 -19.67 -1.74
N ALA A 138 3.79 -19.38 -3.00
CA ALA A 138 4.24 -20.36 -3.99
C ALA A 138 5.63 -20.95 -3.65
N THR A 139 6.49 -20.16 -3.02
CA THR A 139 7.84 -20.61 -2.61
C THR A 139 7.90 -21.17 -1.19
N GLY A 140 6.81 -21.13 -0.42
CA GLY A 140 6.79 -21.54 0.98
C GLY A 140 7.63 -20.66 1.92
N LYS A 141 7.95 -19.42 1.48
CA LYS A 141 8.86 -18.52 2.19
C LYS A 141 8.17 -17.41 2.99
N THR A 142 6.94 -17.62 3.43
CA THR A 142 6.19 -16.66 4.24
C THR A 142 6.90 -16.27 5.54
N GLY A 143 7.71 -17.18 6.10
CA GLY A 143 8.53 -16.95 7.30
C GLY A 143 9.61 -15.86 7.15
N LEU A 144 9.89 -15.35 5.94
CA LEU A 144 10.77 -14.19 5.71
C LEU A 144 10.14 -12.86 6.13
N THR A 145 8.85 -12.87 6.44
CA THR A 145 8.07 -11.67 6.76
C THR A 145 7.52 -11.70 8.17
N TRP A 146 7.06 -10.55 8.65
CA TRP A 146 6.31 -10.36 9.88
C TRP A 146 4.79 -10.49 9.67
N GLY A 147 4.35 -11.18 8.60
CA GLY A 147 2.94 -11.28 8.25
C GLY A 147 2.01 -11.77 9.37
N PRO A 148 2.33 -12.89 10.07
CA PRO A 148 1.51 -13.38 11.19
C PRO A 148 1.44 -12.39 12.36
N GLU A 149 2.57 -11.76 12.70
CA GLU A 149 2.67 -10.78 13.79
C GLU A 149 1.91 -9.49 13.44
N ILE A 150 2.00 -9.04 12.19
CA ILE A 150 1.24 -7.88 11.69
C ILE A 150 -0.26 -8.15 11.83
N ALA A 151 -0.73 -9.28 11.32
CA ALA A 151 -2.14 -9.66 11.40
C ALA A 151 -2.62 -9.72 12.86
N THR A 152 -1.86 -10.40 13.73
CA THR A 152 -2.23 -10.55 15.14
C THR A 152 -2.26 -9.22 15.88
N THR A 153 -1.23 -8.39 15.72
CA THR A 153 -1.09 -7.12 16.47
C THR A 153 -2.02 -6.02 15.98
N GLN A 154 -2.52 -6.10 14.76
CA GLN A 154 -3.56 -5.19 14.27
C GLN A 154 -4.96 -5.62 14.73
N PHE A 155 -5.13 -6.87 15.12
CA PHE A 155 -6.39 -7.43 15.57
C PHE A 155 -6.55 -7.38 17.09
N TYR A 156 -5.47 -7.58 17.82
CA TYR A 156 -5.43 -7.59 19.28
C TYR A 156 -4.44 -6.57 19.83
N PRO A 157 -4.89 -5.71 20.74
CA PRO A 157 -6.25 -5.63 21.31
C PRO A 157 -7.30 -5.08 20.31
N PRO A 158 -8.59 -5.45 20.47
CA PRO A 158 -9.65 -5.14 19.47
C PRO A 158 -9.83 -3.65 19.14
N HIS A 159 -9.45 -2.75 20.05
CA HIS A 159 -9.56 -1.31 19.81
C HIS A 159 -8.58 -0.82 18.73
N ILE A 160 -7.46 -1.52 18.47
CA ILE A 160 -6.57 -1.19 17.35
C ILE A 160 -7.29 -1.44 16.03
N TYR A 161 -7.97 -2.57 15.91
CA TYR A 161 -8.80 -2.90 14.74
C TYR A 161 -9.86 -1.83 14.50
N LEU A 162 -10.56 -1.40 15.56
CA LEU A 162 -11.59 -0.34 15.46
C LEU A 162 -10.97 0.99 14.99
N VAL A 163 -9.81 1.38 15.52
CA VAL A 163 -9.10 2.60 15.11
C VAL A 163 -8.68 2.52 13.65
N LEU A 164 -8.12 1.39 13.19
CA LEU A 164 -7.78 1.14 11.80
C LEU A 164 -9.00 1.34 10.89
N PHE A 165 -10.12 0.71 11.25
CA PHE A 165 -11.36 0.79 10.50
C PHE A 165 -11.89 2.23 10.42
N LEU A 166 -12.05 2.90 11.57
CA LEU A 166 -12.62 4.25 11.63
C LEU A 166 -11.76 5.30 10.91
N ILE A 167 -10.43 5.20 11.02
CA ILE A 167 -9.51 6.12 10.35
C ILE A 167 -9.46 5.87 8.84
N GLY A 168 -9.68 4.63 8.39
CA GLY A 168 -9.72 4.29 6.97
C GLY A 168 -10.96 4.78 6.24
N LEU A 169 -12.13 4.82 6.91
CA LEU A 169 -13.42 5.17 6.29
C LEU A 169 -13.42 6.53 5.53
N PRO A 170 -12.91 7.64 6.08
CA PRO A 170 -12.89 8.91 5.35
C PRO A 170 -12.14 8.84 4.03
N GLY A 171 -11.08 8.04 3.95
CA GLY A 171 -10.33 7.83 2.72
C GLY A 171 -11.21 7.31 1.58
N GLN A 172 -12.11 6.38 1.86
CA GLN A 172 -13.03 5.80 0.88
C GLN A 172 -13.91 6.86 0.21
N PHE A 173 -14.40 7.79 1.01
CA PHE A 173 -15.22 8.90 0.52
C PHE A 173 -14.41 9.88 -0.34
N PHE A 174 -13.23 10.30 0.13
CA PHE A 174 -12.39 11.27 -0.56
C PHE A 174 -11.83 10.75 -1.90
N PHE A 175 -11.61 9.44 -2.00
CA PHE A 175 -11.15 8.82 -3.26
C PHE A 175 -12.30 8.37 -4.16
N GLY A 176 -13.53 8.39 -3.67
CA GLY A 176 -14.70 7.93 -4.43
C GLY A 176 -14.69 6.43 -4.73
N VAL A 177 -14.03 5.62 -3.89
CA VAL A 177 -13.85 4.17 -4.09
C VAL A 177 -14.71 3.32 -3.18
N THR A 178 -15.66 3.91 -2.47
CA THR A 178 -16.53 3.23 -1.48
C THR A 178 -17.22 1.99 -2.06
N LEU A 179 -17.76 2.08 -3.28
CA LEU A 179 -18.44 0.95 -3.92
C LEU A 179 -17.46 -0.20 -4.21
N MET A 180 -16.25 0.11 -4.67
CA MET A 180 -15.21 -0.89 -4.93
C MET A 180 -14.79 -1.59 -3.64
N THR A 181 -14.57 -0.83 -2.58
CA THR A 181 -14.22 -1.35 -1.26
C THR A 181 -15.34 -2.22 -0.69
N MET A 182 -16.59 -1.76 -0.74
CA MET A 182 -17.73 -2.55 -0.29
C MET A 182 -17.87 -3.87 -1.07
N SER A 183 -17.67 -3.83 -2.37
CA SER A 183 -17.67 -5.03 -3.21
C SER A 183 -16.56 -5.99 -2.83
N ALA A 184 -15.35 -5.49 -2.56
CA ALA A 184 -14.22 -6.30 -2.11
C ALA A 184 -14.51 -6.97 -0.76
N VAL A 185 -15.02 -6.20 0.21
CA VAL A 185 -15.40 -6.72 1.54
C VAL A 185 -16.47 -7.80 1.42
N LEU A 186 -17.56 -7.53 0.70
CA LEU A 186 -18.66 -8.49 0.54
C LEU A 186 -18.20 -9.76 -0.19
N THR A 187 -17.38 -9.64 -1.23
CA THR A 187 -16.84 -10.78 -1.96
C THR A 187 -15.94 -11.63 -1.07
N THR A 188 -15.07 -11.00 -0.29
CA THR A 188 -14.16 -11.70 0.63
C THR A 188 -14.94 -12.42 1.72
N TYR A 189 -15.98 -11.78 2.27
CA TYR A 189 -16.88 -12.39 3.25
C TYR A 189 -17.63 -13.59 2.68
N ALA A 190 -18.25 -13.43 1.50
CA ALA A 190 -18.95 -14.53 0.82
C ALA A 190 -18.01 -15.70 0.53
N PHE A 191 -16.81 -15.42 0.01
CA PHE A 191 -15.79 -16.44 -0.24
C PHE A 191 -15.39 -17.16 1.06
N GLY A 192 -15.15 -16.42 2.14
CA GLY A 192 -14.81 -16.98 3.44
C GLY A 192 -15.90 -17.90 4.00
N LEU A 193 -17.17 -17.51 3.87
CA LEU A 193 -18.30 -18.33 4.28
C LEU A 193 -18.43 -19.62 3.44
N ILE A 194 -18.30 -19.51 2.12
CA ILE A 194 -18.33 -20.68 1.21
C ILE A 194 -17.18 -21.63 1.54
N TYR A 195 -15.98 -21.07 1.72
CA TYR A 195 -14.80 -21.89 2.08
C TYR A 195 -14.99 -22.61 3.41
N TYR A 196 -15.52 -21.92 4.43
CA TYR A 196 -15.84 -22.54 5.70
C TYR A 196 -16.88 -23.66 5.57
N ALA A 197 -17.95 -23.41 4.81
CA ALA A 197 -19.00 -24.41 4.58
C ALA A 197 -18.51 -25.65 3.85
N THR A 198 -17.49 -25.53 3.00
CA THR A 198 -16.95 -26.65 2.20
C THR A 198 -15.78 -27.36 2.85
N SER A 199 -14.93 -26.64 3.58
CA SER A 199 -13.68 -27.17 4.15
C SER A 199 -13.73 -27.34 5.67
N GLY A 200 -14.68 -26.73 6.35
CA GLY A 200 -14.74 -26.66 7.82
C GLY A 200 -13.65 -25.77 8.43
N ILE A 201 -12.83 -25.11 7.62
CA ILE A 201 -11.72 -24.26 8.06
C ILE A 201 -12.15 -22.80 8.04
N TYR A 202 -11.99 -22.10 9.17
CA TYR A 202 -12.24 -20.67 9.26
C TYR A 202 -11.19 -19.89 8.47
N PHE A 203 -11.66 -19.10 7.52
CA PHE A 203 -10.81 -18.14 6.83
C PHE A 203 -10.80 -16.81 7.61
N PHE A 204 -9.64 -16.14 7.71
CA PHE A 204 -9.49 -14.88 8.48
C PHE A 204 -10.15 -13.69 7.79
N TYR A 205 -11.43 -13.79 7.49
CA TYR A 205 -12.14 -12.73 6.77
C TYR A 205 -12.32 -11.45 7.59
N ASP A 206 -12.32 -11.53 8.92
CA ASP A 206 -12.46 -10.35 9.78
C ASP A 206 -11.30 -9.36 9.63
N SER A 207 -10.10 -9.84 9.33
CA SER A 207 -8.93 -8.99 9.10
C SER A 207 -8.92 -8.32 7.72
N TYR A 208 -9.78 -8.74 6.79
CA TYR A 208 -9.82 -8.15 5.45
C TYR A 208 -10.57 -6.82 5.39
N ILE A 209 -11.44 -6.54 6.35
CA ILE A 209 -12.22 -5.28 6.35
C ILE A 209 -11.29 -4.06 6.43
N PRO A 210 -10.36 -3.94 7.39
CA PRO A 210 -9.40 -2.84 7.41
C PRO A 210 -8.52 -2.79 6.16
N ILE A 211 -8.07 -3.96 5.66
CA ILE A 211 -7.26 -4.04 4.44
C ILE A 211 -8.00 -3.44 3.25
N ALA A 212 -9.24 -3.85 3.02
CA ALA A 212 -10.07 -3.33 1.95
C ALA A 212 -10.30 -1.82 2.08
N VAL A 213 -10.49 -1.32 3.30
CA VAL A 213 -10.69 0.11 3.58
C VAL A 213 -9.44 0.93 3.26
N PHE A 214 -8.23 0.41 3.50
CA PHE A 214 -6.99 1.13 3.23
C PHE A 214 -6.47 0.99 1.81
N LEU A 215 -6.78 -0.10 1.12
CA LEU A 215 -6.30 -0.40 -0.23
C LEU A 215 -7.30 -0.06 -1.34
N GLY A 216 -8.58 0.13 -1.01
CA GLY A 216 -9.67 0.50 -1.94
C GLY A 216 -9.63 1.93 -2.38
#